data_b116b4650a8ae40efc0d5b45a35007b8
#
_entry.id   b116b4650a8ae40efc0d5b45a35007b8
#
_cell.length_a   1.000
_cell.length_b   1.000
_cell.length_c   1.000
_cell.angle_alpha   90.00
_cell.angle_beta   90.00
_cell.angle_gamma   90.00
#
_symmetry.space_group_name_H-M   'P 1'
#
loop_
_entity.id
_entity.type
_entity.pdbx_description
1 polymer ?
#
loop_
_entity_poly.entity_id
_entity_poly.type
_entity_poly.pdbx_seq_one_letter_code
_entity_poly.pdbx_strand_id
1 'polypeptide(L)'
;MTFSRNNQINKLKNNDEYDLFIIGGGIVGAAALTIASNAGLNVLLVDKYDFASGASSRSTKLLHGGIRYLPQLQFSLVKESLNEQKILKKRLGSLYRPLKLLAPIYKNDGFADLPKIFQKNFIAPFAFKLGLLFYDFLGGRKKPEKHKNISKNNTFDLFPKLKKVNLKKSFIFQDAQTDDSKLVLSLLRTAVEINNSTAINYLNVKNILKKNKFYEIHLRCALTGIEYSITAKKIIAASGVHNLPGDYK
;
A
#
# COMPACT_ATOMS: atom_id res chain seq x y z
N MET A 1 -17.42 -12.08 -17.89
CA MET A 1 -16.54 -11.38 -16.94
C MET A 1 -17.18 -10.07 -16.56
N THR A 2 -17.47 -9.89 -15.30
CA THR A 2 -18.20 -8.71 -14.78
C THR A 2 -17.31 -7.48 -14.63
N PHE A 3 -16.00 -7.66 -14.33
CA PHE A 3 -15.03 -6.56 -14.20
C PHE A 3 -14.44 -6.17 -15.57
N SER A 4 -15.30 -5.65 -16.46
CA SER A 4 -14.87 -4.97 -17.68
C SER A 4 -15.34 -3.53 -17.65
N ARG A 5 -14.58 -2.61 -18.23
CA ARG A 5 -14.91 -1.19 -18.23
C ARG A 5 -16.28 -0.92 -18.88
N ASN A 6 -16.59 -1.59 -19.96
CA ASN A 6 -17.89 -1.44 -20.63
C ASN A 6 -19.07 -1.84 -19.72
N ASN A 7 -18.92 -2.96 -18.98
CA ASN A 7 -19.95 -3.38 -18.02
C ASN A 7 -20.08 -2.37 -16.87
N GLN A 8 -18.98 -1.79 -16.39
CA GLN A 8 -19.03 -0.78 -15.34
C GLN A 8 -19.66 0.54 -15.81
N ILE A 9 -19.39 0.96 -17.04
CA ILE A 9 -20.07 2.11 -17.65
C ILE A 9 -21.57 1.84 -17.85
N ASN A 10 -21.95 0.63 -18.24
CA ASN A 10 -23.39 0.28 -18.35
C ASN A 10 -24.08 0.29 -16.98
N LYS A 11 -23.42 -0.19 -15.92
CA LYS A 11 -23.94 -0.04 -14.55
C LYS A 11 -24.15 1.42 -14.17
N LEU A 12 -23.17 2.30 -14.46
CA LEU A 12 -23.25 3.73 -14.19
C LEU A 12 -24.45 4.39 -14.94
N LYS A 13 -24.71 3.99 -16.19
CA LYS A 13 -25.85 4.51 -16.96
C LYS A 13 -27.22 4.10 -16.41
N ASN A 14 -27.27 2.94 -15.74
CA ASN A 14 -28.51 2.37 -15.20
C ASN A 14 -28.72 2.67 -13.71
N ASN A 15 -27.74 3.31 -13.06
CA ASN A 15 -27.82 3.66 -11.64
C ASN A 15 -27.11 5.00 -11.40
N ASP A 16 -27.85 5.97 -10.93
CA ASP A 16 -27.39 7.33 -10.64
C ASP A 16 -27.38 7.65 -9.14
N GLU A 17 -27.82 6.72 -8.28
CA GLU A 17 -27.84 6.90 -6.83
C GLU A 17 -26.90 5.93 -6.13
N TYR A 18 -26.03 6.45 -5.25
CA TYR A 18 -25.05 5.68 -4.50
C TYR A 18 -25.07 6.02 -3.00
N ASP A 19 -24.82 5.03 -2.15
CA ASP A 19 -24.60 5.27 -0.72
C ASP A 19 -23.27 5.96 -0.48
N LEU A 20 -22.25 5.56 -1.26
CA LEU A 20 -20.90 6.06 -1.13
C LEU A 20 -20.25 6.29 -2.50
N PHE A 21 -19.64 7.45 -2.65
CA PHE A 21 -18.79 7.81 -3.78
C PHE A 21 -17.32 7.88 -3.35
N ILE A 22 -16.43 7.19 -4.07
CA ILE A 22 -15.00 7.16 -3.77
C ILE A 22 -14.22 7.76 -4.92
N ILE A 23 -13.37 8.75 -4.62
CA ILE A 23 -12.53 9.45 -5.59
C ILE A 23 -11.10 8.96 -5.46
N GLY A 24 -10.62 8.23 -6.46
CA GLY A 24 -9.27 7.69 -6.54
C GLY A 24 -9.21 6.17 -6.42
N GLY A 25 -8.64 5.53 -7.44
CA GLY A 25 -8.49 4.07 -7.59
C GLY A 25 -7.10 3.56 -7.20
N GLY A 26 -6.45 4.21 -6.21
CA GLY A 26 -5.24 3.69 -5.57
C GLY A 26 -5.57 2.67 -4.46
N ILE A 27 -4.55 2.27 -3.69
CA ILE A 27 -4.72 1.25 -2.63
C ILE A 27 -5.74 1.66 -1.56
N VAL A 28 -5.77 2.95 -1.20
CA VAL A 28 -6.72 3.47 -0.19
C VAL A 28 -8.15 3.39 -0.70
N GLY A 29 -8.40 3.87 -1.93
CA GLY A 29 -9.74 3.81 -2.52
C GLY A 29 -10.21 2.38 -2.77
N ALA A 30 -9.32 1.50 -3.24
CA ALA A 30 -9.64 0.08 -3.46
C ALA A 30 -9.99 -0.64 -2.14
N ALA A 31 -9.25 -0.34 -1.07
CA ALA A 31 -9.55 -0.88 0.26
C ALA A 31 -10.89 -0.35 0.79
N ALA A 32 -11.14 0.97 0.67
CA ALA A 32 -12.40 1.58 1.07
C ALA A 32 -13.58 1.00 0.30
N LEU A 33 -13.44 0.82 -1.03
CA LEU A 33 -14.45 0.15 -1.86
C LEU A 33 -14.75 -1.25 -1.36
N THR A 34 -13.70 -2.05 -1.10
CA THR A 34 -13.86 -3.44 -0.64
C THR A 34 -14.57 -3.50 0.72
N ILE A 35 -14.21 -2.63 1.66
CA ILE A 35 -14.82 -2.58 2.99
C ILE A 35 -16.29 -2.16 2.89
N ALA A 36 -16.57 -1.09 2.17
CA ALA A 36 -17.93 -0.55 2.05
C ALA A 36 -18.87 -1.51 1.31
N SER A 37 -18.40 -2.15 0.23
CA SER A 37 -19.19 -3.13 -0.50
C SER A 37 -19.43 -4.41 0.32
N ASN A 38 -18.46 -4.86 1.13
CA ASN A 38 -18.69 -5.98 2.06
C ASN A 38 -19.73 -5.64 3.15
N ALA A 39 -19.92 -4.37 3.47
CA ALA A 39 -20.97 -3.90 4.36
C ALA A 39 -22.34 -3.75 3.66
N GLY A 40 -22.46 -4.13 2.39
CA GLY A 40 -23.70 -4.08 1.62
C GLY A 40 -24.06 -2.72 1.04
N LEU A 41 -23.14 -1.74 1.06
CA LEU A 41 -23.38 -0.43 0.47
C LEU A 41 -23.29 -0.46 -1.06
N ASN A 42 -24.13 0.35 -1.71
CA ASN A 42 -24.02 0.63 -3.13
C ASN A 42 -22.93 1.69 -3.36
N VAL A 43 -21.80 1.29 -3.95
CA VAL A 43 -20.59 2.12 -4.02
C VAL A 43 -20.15 2.33 -5.45
N LEU A 44 -19.85 3.59 -5.80
CA LEU A 44 -19.13 3.96 -7.02
C LEU A 44 -17.72 4.47 -6.67
N LEU A 45 -16.71 3.86 -7.27
CA LEU A 45 -15.35 4.37 -7.25
C LEU A 45 -14.94 4.85 -8.64
N VAL A 46 -14.36 6.03 -8.73
CA VAL A 46 -13.82 6.57 -9.98
C VAL A 46 -12.35 6.97 -9.84
N ASP A 47 -11.60 6.83 -10.94
CA ASP A 47 -10.26 7.39 -11.07
C ASP A 47 -10.15 8.17 -12.39
N LYS A 48 -9.50 9.34 -12.35
CA LYS A 48 -9.30 10.17 -13.55
C LYS A 48 -8.31 9.55 -14.54
N TYR A 49 -7.41 8.70 -14.03
CA TYR A 49 -6.42 7.96 -14.79
C TYR A 49 -6.70 6.46 -14.70
N ASP A 50 -5.71 5.63 -14.99
CA ASP A 50 -5.82 4.19 -14.77
C ASP A 50 -5.71 3.86 -13.27
N PHE A 51 -6.29 2.73 -12.87
CA PHE A 51 -6.19 2.27 -11.50
C PHE A 51 -4.73 2.07 -11.08
N ALA A 52 -4.42 2.38 -9.84
CA ALA A 52 -3.09 2.32 -9.27
C ALA A 52 -2.01 3.18 -9.97
N SER A 53 -2.34 4.04 -10.92
CA SER A 53 -1.36 4.80 -11.70
C SER A 53 -0.55 5.84 -10.91
N GLY A 54 -0.99 6.19 -9.70
CA GLY A 54 -0.31 7.13 -8.80
C GLY A 54 0.75 6.45 -7.92
N ALA A 55 0.80 6.84 -6.65
CA ALA A 55 1.74 6.31 -5.66
C ALA A 55 1.64 4.79 -5.46
N SER A 56 0.45 4.21 -5.69
CA SER A 56 0.18 2.78 -5.48
C SER A 56 0.88 1.84 -6.47
N SER A 57 1.51 2.34 -7.53
CA SER A 57 2.38 1.54 -8.42
C SER A 57 3.84 1.95 -8.37
N ARG A 58 4.15 3.02 -7.64
CA ARG A 58 5.50 3.63 -7.57
C ARG A 58 6.12 3.44 -6.19
N SER A 59 5.74 2.38 -5.48
CA SER A 59 6.29 1.99 -4.19
C SER A 59 7.53 1.11 -4.37
N THR A 60 8.20 0.78 -3.27
CA THR A 60 9.28 -0.23 -3.27
C THR A 60 8.77 -1.66 -3.46
N LYS A 61 7.47 -1.85 -3.59
CA LYS A 61 6.77 -3.14 -3.70
C LYS A 61 7.01 -4.08 -2.52
N LEU A 62 7.46 -3.53 -1.38
CA LEU A 62 7.72 -4.27 -0.16
C LEU A 62 6.51 -4.24 0.77
N LEU A 63 6.08 -5.42 1.20
CA LEU A 63 5.21 -5.62 2.36
C LEU A 63 6.11 -5.76 3.58
N HIS A 64 6.65 -4.64 4.08
CA HIS A 64 7.65 -4.64 5.13
C HIS A 64 7.02 -4.54 6.52
N GLY A 65 7.63 -5.20 7.51
CA GLY A 65 7.22 -5.10 8.92
C GLY A 65 7.73 -3.84 9.63
N GLY A 66 8.28 -2.86 8.89
CA GLY A 66 8.64 -1.56 9.45
C GLY A 66 9.94 -1.52 10.27
N ILE A 67 10.92 -2.37 9.98
CA ILE A 67 12.21 -2.43 10.70
C ILE A 67 12.88 -1.05 10.82
N ARG A 68 12.73 -0.17 9.84
CA ARG A 68 13.30 1.19 9.83
C ARG A 68 12.69 2.12 10.88
N TYR A 69 11.56 1.76 11.48
CA TYR A 69 10.93 2.55 12.54
C TYR A 69 11.44 2.19 13.94
N LEU A 70 12.20 1.09 14.08
CA LEU A 70 12.79 0.70 15.36
C LEU A 70 13.76 1.75 15.94
N PRO A 71 14.64 2.38 15.12
CA PRO A 71 15.52 3.43 15.61
C PRO A 71 14.77 4.64 16.16
N GLN A 72 13.54 4.88 15.67
CA GLN A 72 12.67 5.98 16.11
C GLN A 72 11.78 5.59 17.31
N LEU A 73 12.01 4.41 17.91
CA LEU A 73 11.27 3.84 19.03
C LEU A 73 9.75 3.67 18.78
N GLN A 74 9.34 3.59 17.51
CA GLN A 74 7.94 3.41 17.10
C GLN A 74 7.51 1.94 17.13
N PHE A 75 7.60 1.31 18.30
CA PHE A 75 7.36 -0.12 18.49
C PHE A 75 5.94 -0.56 18.18
N SER A 76 4.95 0.29 18.48
CA SER A 76 3.54 0.05 18.16
C SER A 76 3.32 -0.08 16.66
N LEU A 77 3.90 0.82 15.87
CA LEU A 77 3.82 0.81 14.41
C LEU A 77 4.47 -0.43 13.81
N VAL A 78 5.62 -0.85 14.36
CA VAL A 78 6.29 -2.11 13.92
C VAL A 78 5.41 -3.33 14.23
N LYS A 79 4.82 -3.41 15.43
CA LYS A 79 3.92 -4.50 15.82
C LYS A 79 2.69 -4.55 14.92
N GLU A 80 2.08 -3.41 14.63
CA GLU A 80 0.94 -3.29 13.72
C GLU A 80 1.32 -3.75 12.30
N SER A 81 2.41 -3.21 11.73
CA SER A 81 2.91 -3.60 10.41
C SER A 81 3.18 -5.10 10.27
N LEU A 82 3.78 -5.72 11.30
CA LEU A 82 4.02 -7.16 11.34
C LEU A 82 2.71 -7.98 11.45
N ASN A 83 1.72 -7.48 12.16
CA ASN A 83 0.40 -8.13 12.23
C ASN A 83 -0.32 -8.04 10.90
N GLU A 84 -0.32 -6.87 10.25
CA GLU A 84 -0.86 -6.70 8.90
C GLU A 84 -0.16 -7.61 7.88
N GLN A 85 1.17 -7.69 7.92
CA GLN A 85 1.92 -8.60 7.07
C GLN A 85 1.49 -10.07 7.24
N LYS A 86 1.18 -10.50 8.48
CA LYS A 86 0.65 -11.87 8.73
C LYS A 86 -0.74 -12.07 8.13
N ILE A 87 -1.61 -11.08 8.21
CA ILE A 87 -2.95 -11.11 7.61
C ILE A 87 -2.83 -11.20 6.09
N LEU A 88 -2.02 -10.32 5.51
CA LEU A 88 -1.78 -10.29 4.06
C LEU A 88 -1.17 -11.60 3.55
N LYS A 89 -0.22 -12.20 4.29
CA LYS A 89 0.33 -13.54 3.95
C LYS A 89 -0.75 -14.60 3.81
N LYS A 90 -1.77 -14.57 4.66
CA LYS A 90 -2.87 -15.55 4.62
C LYS A 90 -3.86 -15.28 3.48
N ARG A 91 -4.05 -14.00 3.11
CA ARG A 91 -5.12 -13.57 2.21
C ARG A 91 -4.68 -13.39 0.76
N LEU A 92 -3.43 -13.02 0.53
CA LEU A 92 -2.96 -12.61 -0.80
C LEU A 92 -2.51 -13.77 -1.70
N GLY A 93 -2.35 -15.00 -1.16
CA GLY A 93 -1.92 -16.14 -1.95
C GLY A 93 -0.63 -15.84 -2.75
N SER A 94 -0.67 -15.96 -4.07
CA SER A 94 0.47 -15.74 -4.96
C SER A 94 0.96 -14.28 -5.04
N LEU A 95 0.16 -13.32 -4.59
CA LEU A 95 0.58 -11.91 -4.50
C LEU A 95 1.51 -11.65 -3.32
N TYR A 96 1.55 -12.52 -2.32
CA TYR A 96 2.51 -12.45 -1.22
C TYR A 96 3.73 -13.30 -1.54
N ARG A 97 4.88 -12.66 -1.78
CA ARG A 97 6.14 -13.34 -2.08
C ARG A 97 7.16 -13.07 -0.97
N PRO A 98 7.60 -14.09 -0.21
CA PRO A 98 8.69 -13.92 0.75
C PRO A 98 9.95 -13.39 0.07
N LEU A 99 10.60 -12.40 0.67
CA LEU A 99 11.81 -11.77 0.15
C LEU A 99 12.87 -11.70 1.25
N LYS A 100 14.06 -12.23 0.97
CA LYS A 100 15.23 -12.09 1.83
C LYS A 100 15.95 -10.79 1.52
N LEU A 101 16.13 -9.97 2.55
CA LEU A 101 16.82 -8.69 2.46
C LEU A 101 18.18 -8.79 3.13
N LEU A 102 19.21 -8.27 2.46
CA LEU A 102 20.55 -8.12 3.01
C LEU A 102 20.73 -6.71 3.54
N ALA A 103 21.18 -6.61 4.79
CA ALA A 103 21.61 -5.35 5.41
C ALA A 103 23.13 -5.40 5.66
N PRO A 104 23.96 -4.85 4.76
CA PRO A 104 25.38 -4.70 5.00
C PRO A 104 25.62 -3.49 5.92
N ILE A 105 26.43 -3.65 6.95
CA ILE A 105 26.78 -2.59 7.90
C ILE A 105 28.24 -2.21 7.69
N TYR A 106 28.50 -0.98 7.31
CA TYR A 106 29.84 -0.45 7.07
C TYR A 106 30.36 0.36 8.28
N LYS A 107 31.68 0.54 8.33
CA LYS A 107 32.28 1.52 9.24
C LYS A 107 31.86 2.91 8.78
N ASN A 108 31.32 3.72 9.67
CA ASN A 108 30.78 5.05 9.38
C ASN A 108 29.43 5.08 8.62
N ASP A 109 28.75 3.94 8.45
CA ASP A 109 27.33 3.99 8.18
C ASP A 109 26.64 4.64 9.40
N GLY A 110 26.61 5.97 9.38
CA GLY A 110 25.79 6.69 10.33
C GLY A 110 24.35 6.30 10.02
N PHE A 111 23.73 5.54 10.89
CA PHE A 111 22.28 5.51 10.93
C PHE A 111 21.85 6.92 11.33
N ALA A 112 21.61 7.79 10.33
CA ALA A 112 21.30 9.20 10.56
C ALA A 112 20.06 9.36 11.47
N ASP A 113 19.19 8.34 11.47
CA ASP A 113 17.97 8.27 12.28
C ASP A 113 18.20 7.74 13.70
N LEU A 114 19.42 7.28 14.06
CA LEU A 114 19.72 6.85 15.42
C LEU A 114 20.19 8.03 16.29
N PRO A 115 19.85 8.05 17.59
CA PRO A 115 20.47 8.97 18.55
C PRO A 115 22.00 8.94 18.44
N LYS A 116 22.67 10.11 18.55
CA LYS A 116 24.13 10.30 18.36
C LYS A 116 24.99 9.27 19.10
N ILE A 117 24.53 8.78 20.24
CA ILE A 117 25.20 7.74 21.05
C ILE A 117 25.33 6.41 20.29
N PHE A 118 24.33 6.04 19.48
CA PHE A 118 24.30 4.81 18.69
C PHE A 118 24.96 4.93 17.31
N GLN A 119 25.32 6.13 16.90
CA GLN A 119 26.03 6.38 15.63
C GLN A 119 27.52 6.04 15.69
N LYS A 120 28.06 5.74 16.90
CA LYS A 120 29.48 5.34 17.05
C LYS A 120 29.74 4.01 16.35
N ASN A 121 30.81 3.95 15.57
CA ASN A 121 31.23 2.83 14.69
C ASN A 121 31.21 1.43 15.32
N PHE A 122 31.35 1.34 16.63
CA PHE A 122 31.39 0.08 17.37
C PHE A 122 29.99 -0.37 17.81
N ILE A 123 29.10 0.57 18.07
CA ILE A 123 27.77 0.32 18.64
C ILE A 123 26.74 0.01 17.55
N ALA A 124 26.90 0.58 16.35
CA ALA A 124 25.92 0.44 15.27
C ALA A 124 25.58 -1.01 14.87
N PRO A 125 26.55 -1.95 14.68
CA PRO A 125 26.23 -3.34 14.37
C PRO A 125 25.50 -4.06 15.51
N PHE A 126 25.82 -3.70 16.78
CA PHE A 126 25.18 -4.28 17.95
C PHE A 126 23.75 -3.75 18.09
N ALA A 127 23.56 -2.44 17.96
CA ALA A 127 22.23 -1.82 17.99
C ALA A 127 21.33 -2.37 16.88
N PHE A 128 21.84 -2.53 15.67
CA PHE A 128 21.10 -3.13 14.57
C PHE A 128 20.72 -4.59 14.86
N LYS A 129 21.64 -5.39 15.41
CA LYS A 129 21.36 -6.76 15.83
C LYS A 129 20.26 -6.81 16.91
N LEU A 130 20.32 -5.91 17.89
CA LEU A 130 19.30 -5.81 18.94
C LEU A 130 17.93 -5.44 18.33
N GLY A 131 17.91 -4.51 17.38
CA GLY A 131 16.73 -4.16 16.62
C GLY A 131 16.16 -5.37 15.87
N LEU A 132 16.99 -6.18 15.22
CA LEU A 132 16.56 -7.40 14.53
C LEU A 132 16.02 -8.46 15.50
N LEU A 133 16.65 -8.64 16.67
CA LEU A 133 16.14 -9.53 17.71
C LEU A 133 14.75 -9.10 18.18
N PHE A 134 14.60 -7.79 18.40
CA PHE A 134 13.30 -7.23 18.82
C PHE A 134 12.26 -7.34 17.71
N TYR A 135 12.65 -7.13 16.46
CA TYR A 135 11.80 -7.34 15.28
C TYR A 135 11.33 -8.79 15.17
N ASP A 136 12.22 -9.75 15.41
CA ASP A 136 11.88 -11.18 15.43
C ASP A 136 10.95 -11.53 16.58
N PHE A 137 11.18 -10.93 17.76
CA PHE A 137 10.30 -11.09 18.93
C PHE A 137 8.88 -10.56 18.67
N LEU A 138 8.76 -9.34 18.13
CA LEU A 138 7.47 -8.75 17.76
C LEU A 138 6.77 -9.57 16.64
N GLY A 139 7.55 -10.16 15.74
CA GLY A 139 7.05 -11.09 14.71
C GLY A 139 6.44 -12.37 15.28
N GLY A 140 6.80 -12.76 16.52
CA GLY A 140 6.29 -13.90 17.25
C GLY A 140 6.71 -15.26 16.67
N ARG A 141 6.25 -16.36 17.31
CA ARG A 141 6.64 -17.76 16.97
C ARG A 141 6.28 -18.18 15.53
N LYS A 142 5.39 -17.46 14.83
CA LYS A 142 4.94 -17.78 13.47
C LYS A 142 5.74 -17.07 12.38
N LYS A 143 6.81 -16.33 12.72
CA LYS A 143 7.71 -15.75 11.72
C LYS A 143 8.50 -16.87 11.03
N PRO A 144 8.46 -16.99 9.70
CA PRO A 144 8.99 -18.16 8.99
C PRO A 144 10.51 -18.30 9.10
N GLU A 145 11.25 -17.20 9.14
CA GLU A 145 12.70 -17.21 9.31
C GLU A 145 13.15 -16.07 10.25
N LYS A 146 14.01 -16.40 11.21
CA LYS A 146 14.72 -15.42 12.04
C LYS A 146 15.85 -14.79 11.23
N HIS A 147 16.29 -13.60 11.65
CA HIS A 147 17.47 -12.99 11.06
C HIS A 147 18.72 -13.87 11.25
N LYS A 148 19.63 -13.80 10.29
CA LYS A 148 20.92 -14.52 10.34
C LYS A 148 22.06 -13.54 10.13
N ASN A 149 23.13 -13.72 10.91
CA ASN A 149 24.41 -13.11 10.61
C ASN A 149 25.07 -13.88 9.47
N ILE A 150 25.67 -13.17 8.53
CA ILE A 150 26.53 -13.78 7.51
C ILE A 150 27.93 -13.19 7.54
N SER A 151 28.90 -14.03 7.18
CA SER A 151 30.32 -13.64 7.08
C SER A 151 30.53 -12.65 5.93
N LYS A 152 31.63 -11.94 5.95
CA LYS A 152 32.02 -11.04 4.84
C LYS A 152 32.16 -11.81 3.53
N ASN A 153 32.79 -12.98 3.54
CA ASN A 153 33.00 -13.81 2.35
C ASN A 153 31.62 -14.19 1.74
N ASN A 154 30.74 -14.79 2.55
CA ASN A 154 29.41 -15.15 2.08
C ASN A 154 28.58 -13.93 1.63
N THR A 155 28.84 -12.74 2.21
CA THR A 155 28.19 -11.50 1.74
C THR A 155 28.62 -11.18 0.31
N PHE A 156 29.92 -11.30 0.01
CA PHE A 156 30.45 -11.00 -1.33
C PHE A 156 30.14 -12.10 -2.34
N ASP A 157 30.02 -13.35 -1.89
CA ASP A 157 29.56 -14.45 -2.75
C ASP A 157 28.11 -14.22 -3.21
N LEU A 158 27.24 -13.75 -2.31
CA LEU A 158 25.85 -13.44 -2.63
C LEU A 158 25.71 -12.13 -3.45
N PHE A 159 26.54 -11.13 -3.14
CA PHE A 159 26.48 -9.80 -3.75
C PHE A 159 27.89 -9.29 -4.12
N PRO A 160 28.48 -9.78 -5.22
CA PRO A 160 29.87 -9.47 -5.60
C PRO A 160 30.15 -7.98 -5.85
N LYS A 161 29.11 -7.21 -6.21
CA LYS A 161 29.22 -5.77 -6.49
C LYS A 161 29.20 -4.88 -5.25
N LEU A 162 29.03 -5.44 -4.06
CA LEU A 162 29.07 -4.64 -2.84
C LEU A 162 30.48 -4.10 -2.58
N LYS A 163 30.53 -2.87 -2.04
CA LYS A 163 31.79 -2.25 -1.61
C LYS A 163 32.45 -3.11 -0.54
N LYS A 164 33.71 -3.56 -0.80
CA LYS A 164 34.44 -4.45 0.11
C LYS A 164 35.06 -3.69 1.29
N VAL A 165 35.50 -2.46 1.04
CA VAL A 165 36.21 -1.63 2.03
C VAL A 165 35.25 -1.22 3.14
N ASN A 166 35.72 -1.37 4.39
CA ASN A 166 34.99 -0.98 5.60
C ASN A 166 33.71 -1.75 5.92
N LEU A 167 33.38 -2.84 5.21
CA LEU A 167 32.28 -3.71 5.63
C LEU A 167 32.60 -4.32 7.00
N LYS A 168 31.72 -4.13 7.97
CA LYS A 168 31.83 -4.66 9.33
C LYS A 168 31.11 -5.98 9.48
N LYS A 169 29.85 -6.03 9.10
CA LYS A 169 28.98 -7.17 9.30
C LYS A 169 27.80 -7.11 8.33
N SER A 170 27.20 -8.25 8.05
CA SER A 170 25.96 -8.29 7.28
C SER A 170 24.91 -9.15 7.98
N PHE A 171 23.65 -8.79 7.76
CA PHE A 171 22.51 -9.52 8.27
C PHE A 171 21.57 -9.84 7.12
N ILE A 172 21.00 -11.05 7.15
CA ILE A 172 19.85 -11.41 6.30
C ILE A 172 18.63 -11.49 7.20
N PHE A 173 17.56 -10.85 6.79
CA PHE A 173 16.24 -10.95 7.42
C PHE A 173 15.18 -11.10 6.35
N GLN A 174 13.99 -11.55 6.75
CA GLN A 174 12.91 -11.80 5.81
C GLN A 174 11.81 -10.77 5.97
N ASP A 175 11.39 -10.22 4.84
CA ASP A 175 10.17 -9.47 4.63
C ASP A 175 9.35 -10.11 3.50
N ALA A 176 8.49 -9.36 2.84
CA ALA A 176 7.76 -9.82 1.68
C ALA A 176 7.69 -8.76 0.59
N GLN A 177 7.40 -9.21 -0.60
CA GLN A 177 7.18 -8.40 -1.79
C GLN A 177 5.80 -8.69 -2.36
N THR A 178 5.17 -7.68 -2.95
CA THR A 178 3.94 -7.80 -3.75
C THR A 178 4.06 -7.01 -5.03
N ASP A 179 3.21 -7.33 -6.01
CA ASP A 179 2.91 -6.43 -7.10
C ASP A 179 1.76 -5.52 -6.64
N ASP A 180 2.10 -4.29 -6.30
CA ASP A 180 1.17 -3.32 -5.73
C ASP A 180 0.01 -2.97 -6.69
N SER A 181 0.27 -2.86 -7.99
CA SER A 181 -0.79 -2.64 -8.99
C SER A 181 -1.75 -3.83 -9.07
N LYS A 182 -1.22 -5.05 -9.08
CA LYS A 182 -2.04 -6.27 -9.06
C LYS A 182 -2.85 -6.40 -7.77
N LEU A 183 -2.27 -5.99 -6.64
CA LEU A 183 -2.99 -5.96 -5.37
C LEU A 183 -4.20 -5.03 -5.42
N VAL A 184 -4.01 -3.79 -5.92
CA VAL A 184 -5.11 -2.84 -6.10
C VAL A 184 -6.19 -3.40 -7.04
N LEU A 185 -5.79 -3.91 -8.21
CA LEU A 185 -6.73 -4.49 -9.17
C LEU A 185 -7.49 -5.69 -8.59
N SER A 186 -6.83 -6.53 -7.78
CA SER A 186 -7.48 -7.66 -7.12
C SER A 186 -8.55 -7.22 -6.12
N LEU A 187 -8.29 -6.16 -5.35
CA LEU A 187 -9.28 -5.59 -4.43
C LEU A 187 -10.48 -5.01 -5.18
N LEU A 188 -10.23 -4.21 -6.22
CA LEU A 188 -11.29 -3.62 -7.05
C LEU A 188 -12.14 -4.71 -7.71
N ARG A 189 -11.48 -5.72 -8.30
CA ARG A 189 -12.16 -6.85 -8.93
C ARG A 189 -13.03 -7.62 -7.92
N THR A 190 -12.52 -7.91 -6.75
CA THR A 190 -13.26 -8.60 -5.69
C THR A 190 -14.51 -7.83 -5.30
N ALA A 191 -14.39 -6.52 -5.06
CA ALA A 191 -15.52 -5.68 -4.70
C ALA A 191 -16.59 -5.63 -5.81
N VAL A 192 -16.16 -5.56 -7.07
CA VAL A 192 -17.10 -5.49 -8.23
C VAL A 192 -17.77 -6.83 -8.53
N GLU A 193 -17.02 -7.95 -8.46
CA GLU A 193 -17.54 -9.27 -8.86
C GLU A 193 -18.35 -9.95 -7.75
N ILE A 194 -17.98 -9.74 -6.49
CA ILE A 194 -18.64 -10.40 -5.35
C ILE A 194 -19.75 -9.54 -4.77
N ASN A 195 -19.52 -8.23 -4.63
CA ASN A 195 -20.43 -7.33 -3.90
C ASN A 195 -21.16 -6.33 -4.81
N ASN A 196 -21.09 -6.52 -6.11
CA ASN A 196 -21.81 -5.71 -7.12
C ASN A 196 -21.52 -4.20 -7.11
N SER A 197 -20.41 -3.77 -6.54
CA SER A 197 -19.96 -2.38 -6.60
C SER A 197 -19.55 -1.96 -8.02
N THR A 198 -19.37 -0.66 -8.23
CA THR A 198 -18.94 -0.10 -9.52
C THR A 198 -17.57 0.57 -9.37
N ALA A 199 -16.63 0.25 -10.26
CA ALA A 199 -15.32 0.89 -10.32
C ALA A 199 -14.95 1.25 -11.76
N ILE A 200 -14.65 2.54 -12.02
CA ILE A 200 -14.41 3.06 -13.36
C ILE A 200 -13.16 3.94 -13.38
N ASN A 201 -12.21 3.57 -14.23
CA ASN A 201 -11.03 4.37 -14.55
C ASN A 201 -11.31 5.37 -15.69
N TYR A 202 -10.43 6.35 -15.89
CA TYR A 202 -10.56 7.42 -16.88
C TYR A 202 -11.89 8.18 -16.77
N LEU A 203 -12.41 8.33 -15.55
CA LEU A 203 -13.61 9.09 -15.26
C LEU A 203 -13.27 10.20 -14.25
N ASN A 204 -13.26 11.44 -14.73
CA ASN A 204 -12.86 12.60 -13.96
C ASN A 204 -14.04 13.26 -13.28
N VAL A 205 -13.87 13.62 -12.03
CA VAL A 205 -14.82 14.46 -11.28
C VAL A 205 -14.65 15.91 -11.74
N LYS A 206 -15.68 16.50 -12.29
CA LYS A 206 -15.68 17.89 -12.76
C LYS A 206 -16.17 18.86 -11.70
N ASN A 207 -17.25 18.46 -10.99
CA ASN A 207 -17.85 19.27 -9.95
C ASN A 207 -18.56 18.40 -8.93
N ILE A 208 -18.68 18.88 -7.70
CA ILE A 208 -19.47 18.28 -6.63
C ILE A 208 -20.23 19.39 -5.95
N LEU A 209 -21.55 19.25 -5.89
CA LEU A 209 -22.46 20.19 -5.24
C LEU A 209 -23.06 19.53 -4.02
N LYS A 210 -22.83 20.12 -2.85
CA LYS A 210 -23.43 19.66 -1.61
C LYS A 210 -24.90 20.09 -1.56
N LYS A 211 -25.79 19.15 -1.40
CA LYS A 211 -27.23 19.36 -1.12
C LYS A 211 -27.51 18.97 0.33
N ASN A 212 -28.70 19.23 0.82
CA ASN A 212 -29.05 19.01 2.24
C ASN A 212 -28.75 17.58 2.75
N LYS A 213 -29.05 16.54 1.95
CA LYS A 213 -28.91 15.13 2.36
C LYS A 213 -27.98 14.29 1.50
N PHE A 214 -27.51 14.82 0.37
CA PHE A 214 -26.69 14.12 -0.60
C PHE A 214 -25.75 15.08 -1.33
N TYR A 215 -24.88 14.53 -2.14
CA TYR A 215 -24.00 15.26 -3.05
C TYR A 215 -24.41 14.96 -4.49
N GLU A 216 -24.53 15.99 -5.31
CA GLU A 216 -24.66 15.88 -6.75
C GLU A 216 -23.27 15.97 -7.38
N ILE A 217 -22.90 14.99 -8.20
CA ILE A 217 -21.55 14.83 -8.70
C ILE A 217 -21.57 14.76 -10.23
N HIS A 218 -20.84 15.67 -10.87
CA HIS A 218 -20.69 15.72 -12.32
C HIS A 218 -19.35 15.07 -12.72
N LEU A 219 -19.43 14.09 -13.60
CA LEU A 219 -18.32 13.26 -14.07
C LEU A 219 -18.13 13.45 -15.57
N ARG A 220 -16.89 13.37 -16.05
CA ARG A 220 -16.59 13.36 -17.49
C ARG A 220 -15.61 12.24 -17.81
N CYS A 221 -15.96 11.42 -18.79
CA CYS A 221 -15.10 10.37 -19.31
C CYS A 221 -13.97 10.97 -20.14
N ALA A 222 -12.71 10.73 -19.75
CA ALA A 222 -11.55 11.23 -20.47
C ALA A 222 -11.35 10.57 -21.83
N LEU A 223 -11.89 9.36 -22.05
CA LEU A 223 -11.73 8.62 -23.31
C LEU A 223 -12.79 8.99 -24.36
N THR A 224 -13.99 9.36 -23.95
CA THR A 224 -15.13 9.59 -24.85
C THR A 224 -15.68 11.01 -24.81
N GLY A 225 -15.30 11.79 -23.80
CA GLY A 225 -15.87 13.12 -23.54
C GLY A 225 -17.30 13.12 -22.95
N ILE A 226 -17.93 11.94 -22.83
CA ILE A 226 -19.31 11.82 -22.33
C ILE A 226 -19.34 12.26 -20.87
N GLU A 227 -20.40 12.98 -20.50
CA GLU A 227 -20.65 13.45 -19.15
C GLU A 227 -21.74 12.62 -18.48
N TYR A 228 -21.65 12.47 -17.17
CA TYR A 228 -22.59 11.76 -16.31
C TYR A 228 -22.88 12.62 -15.09
N SER A 229 -24.10 12.53 -14.58
CA SER A 229 -24.49 13.11 -13.29
C SER A 229 -24.98 11.99 -12.39
N ILE A 230 -24.53 11.99 -11.15
CA ILE A 230 -24.91 11.01 -10.12
C ILE A 230 -25.16 11.72 -8.80
N THR A 231 -25.79 10.99 -7.89
CA THR A 231 -25.95 11.42 -6.49
C THR A 231 -25.29 10.42 -5.54
N ALA A 232 -24.76 10.91 -4.41
CA ALA A 232 -24.21 10.05 -3.37
C ALA A 232 -24.49 10.62 -1.98
N LYS A 233 -24.78 9.75 -1.02
CA LYS A 233 -25.03 10.16 0.38
C LYS A 233 -23.77 10.62 1.09
N LYS A 234 -22.62 9.98 0.77
CA LYS A 234 -21.30 10.27 1.36
C LYS A 234 -20.21 10.21 0.31
N ILE A 235 -19.10 10.89 0.58
CA ILE A 235 -17.92 10.90 -0.30
C ILE A 235 -16.68 10.56 0.51
N ILE A 236 -15.81 9.73 -0.07
CA ILE A 236 -14.44 9.50 0.41
C ILE A 236 -13.47 10.04 -0.64
N ALA A 237 -12.59 10.93 -0.21
CA ALA A 237 -11.47 11.43 -1.00
C ALA A 237 -10.25 10.54 -0.79
N ALA A 238 -9.93 9.69 -1.76
CA ALA A 238 -8.77 8.82 -1.77
C ALA A 238 -7.78 9.19 -2.91
N SER A 239 -7.75 10.47 -3.28
CA SER A 239 -7.00 11.03 -4.43
C SER A 239 -5.49 11.10 -4.22
N GLY A 240 -4.96 10.62 -3.09
CA GLY A 240 -3.55 10.66 -2.73
C GLY A 240 -3.07 12.09 -2.51
N VAL A 241 -2.02 12.50 -3.23
CA VAL A 241 -1.43 13.86 -3.13
C VAL A 241 -2.13 14.91 -4.00
N HIS A 242 -3.18 14.52 -4.71
CA HIS A 242 -3.91 15.43 -5.60
C HIS A 242 -5.06 16.10 -4.87
N ASN A 243 -5.20 17.40 -5.05
CA ASN A 243 -6.36 18.14 -4.57
C ASN A 243 -7.62 17.69 -5.32
N LEU A 244 -8.74 17.68 -4.60
CA LEU A 244 -10.05 17.47 -5.20
C LEU A 244 -10.50 18.74 -5.94
N PRO A 245 -11.24 18.62 -7.05
CA PRO A 245 -11.89 19.75 -7.66
C PRO A 245 -13.07 20.22 -6.79
N GLY A 246 -13.12 21.51 -6.46
CA GLY A 246 -14.22 22.14 -5.73
C GLY A 246 -13.91 22.48 -4.27
N ASP A 247 -14.63 23.45 -3.72
CA ASP A 247 -14.60 23.84 -2.31
C ASP A 247 -15.45 22.85 -1.49
N TYR A 248 -14.78 21.85 -0.89
CA TYR A 248 -15.39 20.94 0.07
C TYR A 248 -15.21 21.51 1.49
N LYS A 249 -16.05 22.43 1.84
CA LYS A 249 -16.21 22.87 3.23
C LYS A 249 -17.56 22.39 3.79
#